data_71c03666b5a882a6558abc90f75061a8
#
_entry.id   71c03666b5a882a6558abc90f75061a8
#
_cell.length_a   1.000
_cell.length_b   1.000
_cell.length_c   1.000
_cell.angle_alpha   90.00
_cell.angle_beta   90.00
_cell.angle_gamma   90.00
#
_symmetry.space_group_name_H-M   'P 1'
#
loop_
_entity.id
_entity.type
_entity.pdbx_description
1 polymer ?
#
loop_
_entity_poly.entity_id
_entity_poly.type
_entity_poly.pdbx_seq_one_letter_code
_entity_poly.pdbx_strand_id
1 'polypeptide(L)'
;DVMKEYLYLTGLSAEYARRGISTLLLDHPGVGEALRLQDLKLTPNTEEPASAAVDYLESRADIDANKIGIAGISLGGYYAPRAAGFESRLNCVVAWGSINDYGTITRGRLDGSGTNLSVSHWEEHMHWVLGTSTREEIISFTDEMVLDEALANIRCPLLILHGENDRQIPVAMAKKTAAGAVNSPAVELKIFTEEEGGVEHCQVDHSSLAIEYMADWVADVFND
;
A
#
# COMPACT_ATOMS: atom_id res chain seq x y z
N ASP A 1 6.29 -3.73 4.42
CA ASP A 1 5.00 -4.39 4.36
C ASP A 1 4.69 -5.11 5.67
N VAL A 2 3.42 -5.32 5.97
CA VAL A 2 2.95 -5.89 7.23
C VAL A 2 2.02 -7.07 6.98
N MET A 3 2.05 -8.05 7.89
CA MET A 3 1.13 -9.19 7.87
C MET A 3 -0.30 -8.75 8.24
N LYS A 4 -1.29 -9.50 7.80
CA LYS A 4 -2.73 -9.26 8.09
C LYS A 4 -3.03 -9.11 9.59
N GLU A 5 -2.30 -9.82 10.46
CA GLU A 5 -2.46 -9.72 11.91
C GLU A 5 -2.14 -8.33 12.44
N TYR A 6 -1.14 -7.66 11.87
CA TYR A 6 -0.83 -6.27 12.25
C TYR A 6 -2.00 -5.34 11.92
N LEU A 7 -2.57 -5.44 10.73
CA LEU A 7 -3.72 -4.64 10.32
C LEU A 7 -4.94 -4.89 11.22
N TYR A 8 -5.15 -6.13 11.62
CA TYR A 8 -6.21 -6.47 12.57
C TYR A 8 -5.97 -5.84 13.95
N LEU A 9 -4.74 -5.95 14.47
CA LEU A 9 -4.38 -5.43 15.78
C LEU A 9 -4.39 -3.89 15.89
N THR A 10 -4.20 -3.18 14.77
CA THR A 10 -4.29 -1.70 14.75
C THR A 10 -5.72 -1.18 14.90
N GLY A 11 -6.72 -2.05 14.83
CA GLY A 11 -8.13 -1.66 14.86
C GLY A 11 -8.69 -1.21 13.52
N LEU A 12 -7.93 -1.31 12.43
CA LEU A 12 -8.36 -0.90 11.08
C LEU A 12 -9.72 -1.51 10.72
N SER A 13 -9.86 -2.83 10.86
CA SER A 13 -11.11 -3.53 10.54
C SER A 13 -12.30 -3.07 11.39
N ALA A 14 -12.07 -2.72 12.64
CA ALA A 14 -13.10 -2.21 13.53
C ALA A 14 -13.60 -0.82 13.08
N GLU A 15 -12.69 0.05 12.65
CA GLU A 15 -13.08 1.38 12.15
C GLU A 15 -13.87 1.30 10.84
N TYR A 16 -13.48 0.44 9.91
CA TYR A 16 -14.29 0.18 8.72
C TYR A 16 -15.66 -0.42 9.06
N ALA A 17 -15.70 -1.40 9.97
CA ALA A 17 -16.95 -2.04 10.40
C ALA A 17 -17.93 -1.05 11.06
N ARG A 18 -17.46 -0.07 11.83
CA ARG A 18 -18.29 1.01 12.39
C ARG A 18 -19.01 1.84 11.33
N ARG A 19 -18.46 1.88 10.11
CA ARG A 19 -19.03 2.58 8.95
C ARG A 19 -19.78 1.66 7.99
N GLY A 20 -20.02 0.39 8.41
CA GLY A 20 -20.75 -0.59 7.61
C GLY A 20 -19.92 -1.20 6.49
N ILE A 21 -18.59 -1.09 6.54
CA ILE A 21 -17.67 -1.60 5.52
C ILE A 21 -16.99 -2.87 6.03
N SER A 22 -17.14 -3.95 5.27
CA SER A 22 -16.44 -5.22 5.53
C SER A 22 -14.98 -5.13 5.04
N THR A 23 -14.07 -5.82 5.72
CA THR A 23 -12.65 -5.87 5.34
C THR A 23 -12.20 -7.30 5.08
N LEU A 24 -11.52 -7.51 3.96
CA LEU A 24 -10.73 -8.70 3.68
C LEU A 24 -9.26 -8.36 3.95
N LEU A 25 -8.67 -8.95 4.98
CA LEU A 25 -7.24 -8.81 5.28
C LEU A 25 -6.47 -9.93 4.57
N LEU A 26 -5.56 -9.55 3.68
CA LEU A 26 -4.87 -10.45 2.78
C LEU A 26 -3.36 -10.48 3.04
N ASP A 27 -2.80 -11.67 3.25
CA ASP A 27 -1.38 -11.94 3.05
C ASP A 27 -1.16 -12.35 1.59
N HIS A 28 -0.64 -11.44 0.78
CA HIS A 28 -0.30 -11.71 -0.61
C HIS A 28 1.11 -12.32 -0.74
N PRO A 29 1.54 -12.79 -1.94
CA PRO A 29 2.91 -13.27 -2.16
C PRO A 29 3.96 -12.32 -1.61
N GLY A 30 4.94 -12.84 -0.88
CA GLY A 30 5.98 -12.07 -0.19
C GLY A 30 5.63 -11.66 1.24
N VAL A 31 4.41 -11.93 1.74
CA VAL A 31 3.93 -11.48 3.06
C VAL A 31 3.32 -12.63 3.86
N GLY A 32 3.42 -12.53 5.18
CA GLY A 32 2.69 -13.31 6.17
C GLY A 32 2.70 -14.82 5.92
N GLU A 33 1.56 -15.45 5.92
CA GLU A 33 1.40 -16.90 5.71
C GLU A 33 1.72 -17.31 4.28
N ALA A 34 1.43 -16.47 3.28
CA ALA A 34 1.76 -16.78 1.88
C ALA A 34 3.26 -16.98 1.70
N LEU A 35 4.09 -16.13 2.30
CA LEU A 35 5.55 -16.31 2.28
C LEU A 35 6.01 -17.43 3.19
N ARG A 36 5.52 -17.50 4.44
CA ARG A 36 6.08 -18.36 5.47
C ARG A 36 5.65 -19.83 5.37
N LEU A 37 4.42 -20.05 4.95
CA LEU A 37 3.83 -21.41 4.90
C LEU A 37 3.76 -21.99 3.49
N GLN A 38 3.71 -21.12 2.46
CA GLN A 38 3.55 -21.53 1.07
C GLN A 38 4.76 -21.20 0.20
N ASP A 39 5.75 -20.50 0.77
CA ASP A 39 6.98 -20.03 0.08
C ASP A 39 6.69 -19.17 -1.16
N LEU A 40 5.54 -18.48 -1.19
CA LEU A 40 5.19 -17.58 -2.28
C LEU A 40 5.98 -16.29 -2.16
N LYS A 41 6.89 -16.09 -3.11
CA LYS A 41 7.75 -14.89 -3.17
C LYS A 41 6.97 -13.70 -3.71
N LEU A 42 7.44 -12.50 -3.38
CA LEU A 42 6.89 -11.26 -3.93
C LEU A 42 7.02 -11.26 -5.46
N THR A 43 6.03 -10.69 -6.12
CA THR A 43 6.05 -10.34 -7.54
C THR A 43 5.87 -8.84 -7.69
N PRO A 44 6.49 -8.17 -8.68
CA PRO A 44 6.22 -6.78 -8.96
C PRO A 44 4.78 -6.54 -9.47
N ASN A 45 4.13 -7.59 -10.00
CA ASN A 45 2.77 -7.57 -10.55
C ASN A 45 1.72 -7.77 -9.44
N THR A 46 1.60 -6.81 -8.54
CA THR A 46 0.72 -6.92 -7.37
C THR A 46 -0.77 -6.82 -7.72
N GLU A 47 -1.11 -6.49 -8.94
CA GLU A 47 -2.45 -6.59 -9.49
C GLU A 47 -2.98 -8.04 -9.54
N GLU A 48 -2.11 -9.04 -9.75
CA GLU A 48 -2.53 -10.44 -9.83
C GLU A 48 -3.19 -10.95 -8.54
N PRO A 49 -2.55 -10.85 -7.36
CA PRO A 49 -3.21 -11.23 -6.11
C PRO A 49 -4.39 -10.33 -5.75
N ALA A 50 -4.38 -9.04 -6.16
CA ALA A 50 -5.51 -8.15 -5.95
C ALA A 50 -6.72 -8.59 -6.77
N SER A 51 -6.54 -8.94 -8.06
CA SER A 51 -7.63 -9.45 -8.90
C SER A 51 -8.21 -10.76 -8.36
N ALA A 52 -7.38 -11.67 -7.87
CA ALA A 52 -7.85 -12.89 -7.22
C ALA A 52 -8.68 -12.60 -5.95
N ALA A 53 -8.31 -11.58 -5.18
CA ALA A 53 -9.09 -11.13 -4.03
C ALA A 53 -10.43 -10.51 -4.45
N VAL A 54 -10.46 -9.73 -5.53
CA VAL A 54 -11.70 -9.18 -6.10
C VAL A 54 -12.62 -10.31 -6.60
N ASP A 55 -12.08 -11.31 -7.32
CA ASP A 55 -12.85 -12.48 -7.75
C ASP A 55 -13.50 -13.21 -6.58
N TYR A 56 -12.76 -13.36 -5.47
CA TYR A 56 -13.31 -13.94 -4.25
C TYR A 56 -14.43 -13.07 -3.67
N LEU A 57 -14.26 -11.75 -3.58
CA LEU A 57 -15.28 -10.85 -3.05
C LEU A 57 -16.53 -10.84 -3.91
N GLU A 58 -16.42 -10.82 -5.23
CA GLU A 58 -17.55 -10.91 -6.17
C GLU A 58 -18.31 -12.24 -6.06
N SER A 59 -17.64 -13.32 -5.66
CA SER A 59 -18.29 -14.63 -5.44
C SER A 59 -19.17 -14.68 -4.20
N ARG A 60 -19.10 -13.69 -3.32
CA ARG A 60 -19.83 -13.62 -2.05
C ARG A 60 -21.17 -12.91 -2.23
N ALA A 61 -22.24 -13.51 -1.75
CA ALA A 61 -23.59 -12.94 -1.82
C ALA A 61 -23.83 -11.78 -0.82
N ASP A 62 -22.95 -11.61 0.16
CA ASP A 62 -23.04 -10.58 1.21
C ASP A 62 -22.16 -9.35 0.93
N ILE A 63 -21.51 -9.29 -0.24
CA ILE A 63 -20.66 -8.19 -0.68
C ILE A 63 -21.31 -7.48 -1.89
N ASP A 64 -21.32 -6.16 -1.86
CA ASP A 64 -21.67 -5.34 -3.03
C ASP A 64 -20.46 -5.22 -3.95
N ALA A 65 -20.48 -5.91 -5.09
CA ALA A 65 -19.43 -5.91 -6.08
C ALA A 65 -19.15 -4.52 -6.71
N ASN A 66 -20.08 -3.57 -6.58
CA ASN A 66 -19.90 -2.20 -7.06
C ASN A 66 -19.22 -1.29 -6.01
N LYS A 67 -18.88 -1.82 -4.84
CA LYS A 67 -18.27 -1.08 -3.73
C LYS A 67 -17.07 -1.83 -3.15
N ILE A 68 -16.12 -2.19 -4.02
CA ILE A 68 -14.86 -2.85 -3.66
C ILE A 68 -13.73 -1.84 -3.76
N GLY A 69 -13.03 -1.59 -2.65
CA GLY A 69 -11.83 -0.74 -2.62
C GLY A 69 -10.60 -1.53 -2.18
N ILE A 70 -9.42 -0.96 -2.38
CA ILE A 70 -8.16 -1.52 -1.93
C ILE A 70 -7.39 -0.49 -1.08
N ALA A 71 -6.79 -0.95 0.02
CA ALA A 71 -5.90 -0.16 0.85
C ALA A 71 -4.60 -0.91 1.10
N GLY A 72 -3.47 -0.21 1.07
CA GLY A 72 -2.16 -0.80 1.33
C GLY A 72 -1.27 0.11 2.16
N ILE A 73 -0.63 -0.46 3.19
CA ILE A 73 0.25 0.25 4.13
C ILE A 73 1.73 0.02 3.79
N SER A 74 2.57 1.04 3.93
CA SER A 74 4.02 0.98 3.72
C SER A 74 4.34 0.53 2.28
N LEU A 75 4.99 -0.62 2.06
CA LEU A 75 5.17 -1.16 0.71
C LEU A 75 3.82 -1.44 0.02
N GLY A 76 2.75 -1.63 0.79
CA GLY A 76 1.38 -1.62 0.28
C GLY A 76 0.95 -0.30 -0.35
N GLY A 77 1.62 0.80 -0.02
CA GLY A 77 1.48 2.09 -0.70
C GLY A 77 2.05 2.12 -2.13
N TYR A 78 2.76 1.06 -2.54
CA TYR A 78 3.04 0.71 -3.93
C TYR A 78 1.98 -0.29 -4.45
N TYR A 79 1.67 -1.34 -3.69
CA TYR A 79 0.80 -2.42 -4.16
C TYR A 79 -0.61 -1.97 -4.51
N ALA A 80 -1.23 -1.17 -3.65
CA ALA A 80 -2.61 -0.75 -3.85
C ALA A 80 -2.79 0.17 -5.09
N PRO A 81 -1.99 1.23 -5.30
CA PRO A 81 -2.06 2.02 -6.53
C PRO A 81 -1.72 1.23 -7.79
N ARG A 82 -0.73 0.31 -7.72
CA ARG A 82 -0.43 -0.56 -8.86
C ARG A 82 -1.64 -1.42 -9.22
N ALA A 83 -2.22 -2.09 -8.22
CA ALA A 83 -3.40 -2.91 -8.43
C ALA A 83 -4.55 -2.09 -9.05
N ALA A 84 -4.84 -0.89 -8.54
CA ALA A 84 -5.89 -0.03 -9.06
C ALA A 84 -5.64 0.46 -10.50
N GLY A 85 -4.39 0.49 -10.94
CA GLY A 85 -4.05 0.82 -12.33
C GLY A 85 -4.34 -0.30 -13.33
N PHE A 86 -4.47 -1.55 -12.88
CA PHE A 86 -4.67 -2.72 -13.73
C PHE A 86 -5.93 -3.53 -13.41
N GLU A 87 -6.55 -3.30 -12.24
CA GLU A 87 -7.81 -3.93 -11.82
C GLU A 87 -8.95 -2.90 -11.84
N SER A 88 -9.70 -2.86 -12.92
CA SER A 88 -10.71 -1.85 -13.18
C SER A 88 -12.00 -1.98 -12.33
N ARG A 89 -12.18 -3.09 -11.60
CA ARG A 89 -13.33 -3.32 -10.71
C ARG A 89 -13.18 -2.62 -9.37
N LEU A 90 -12.00 -2.06 -9.06
CA LEU A 90 -11.77 -1.29 -7.85
C LEU A 90 -12.44 0.09 -7.93
N ASN A 91 -13.26 0.41 -6.93
CA ASN A 91 -14.03 1.65 -6.85
C ASN A 91 -13.32 2.76 -6.06
N CYS A 92 -12.32 2.42 -5.26
CA CYS A 92 -11.40 3.37 -4.65
C CYS A 92 -10.08 2.72 -4.27
N VAL A 93 -9.05 3.54 -4.06
CA VAL A 93 -7.72 3.09 -3.64
C VAL A 93 -7.14 4.01 -2.57
N VAL A 94 -6.54 3.40 -1.53
CA VAL A 94 -5.84 4.10 -0.46
C VAL A 94 -4.37 3.67 -0.43
N ALA A 95 -3.46 4.61 -0.63
CA ALA A 95 -2.02 4.44 -0.50
C ALA A 95 -1.54 5.02 0.85
N TRP A 96 -1.37 4.17 1.86
CA TRP A 96 -0.93 4.57 3.18
C TRP A 96 0.59 4.44 3.31
N GLY A 97 1.32 5.54 3.20
CA GLY A 97 2.78 5.58 3.08
C GLY A 97 3.23 5.28 1.63
N SER A 98 2.77 6.12 0.69
CA SER A 98 2.92 5.88 -0.75
C SER A 98 4.36 5.82 -1.23
N ILE A 99 4.69 4.80 -2.01
CA ILE A 99 5.97 4.57 -2.67
C ILE A 99 5.75 4.60 -4.18
N ASN A 100 6.29 5.60 -4.86
CA ASN A 100 6.20 5.70 -6.32
C ASN A 100 7.27 4.87 -7.06
N ASP A 101 8.46 4.76 -6.48
CA ASP A 101 9.63 4.10 -7.05
C ASP A 101 10.40 3.37 -5.94
N TYR A 102 10.22 2.05 -5.87
CA TYR A 102 10.85 1.25 -4.82
C TYR A 102 12.32 0.96 -5.12
N GLY A 103 12.73 0.95 -6.39
CA GLY A 103 14.13 0.80 -6.79
C GLY A 103 15.01 1.93 -6.24
N THR A 104 14.55 3.17 -6.28
CA THR A 104 15.24 4.32 -5.67
C THR A 104 15.40 4.13 -4.15
N ILE A 105 14.36 3.69 -3.44
CA ILE A 105 14.44 3.42 -2.00
C ILE A 105 15.43 2.29 -1.71
N THR A 106 15.36 1.21 -2.48
CA THR A 106 16.25 0.04 -2.35
C THR A 106 17.72 0.41 -2.50
N ARG A 107 18.06 1.16 -3.54
CA ARG A 107 19.45 1.62 -3.74
C ARG A 107 19.95 2.45 -2.57
N GLY A 108 19.17 3.43 -2.12
CA GLY A 108 19.53 4.25 -0.98
C GLY A 108 19.76 3.45 0.30
N ARG A 109 19.03 2.34 0.50
CA ARG A 109 19.23 1.43 1.63
C ARG A 109 20.50 0.59 1.50
N LEU A 110 20.78 0.08 0.30
CA LEU A 110 21.94 -0.77 0.03
C LEU A 110 23.28 -0.01 0.07
N ASP A 111 23.31 1.24 -0.37
CA ASP A 111 24.52 2.08 -0.38
C ASP A 111 24.68 2.94 0.88
N GLY A 112 23.70 2.92 1.79
CA GLY A 112 23.71 3.67 3.03
C GLY A 112 23.46 5.18 2.88
N SER A 113 23.07 5.65 1.69
CA SER A 113 22.69 7.04 1.44
C SER A 113 21.21 7.32 1.77
N GLY A 114 20.43 6.26 1.96
CA GLY A 114 18.99 6.33 2.20
C GLY A 114 18.62 6.50 3.66
N THR A 115 17.32 6.50 3.88
CA THR A 115 16.68 6.66 5.18
C THR A 115 16.88 5.43 6.09
N ASN A 116 16.62 5.61 7.38
CA ASN A 116 16.80 4.58 8.40
C ASN A 116 16.10 3.26 8.06
N LEU A 117 16.82 2.16 8.27
CA LEU A 117 16.26 0.83 8.16
C LEU A 117 15.34 0.55 9.37
N SER A 118 14.08 0.26 9.11
CA SER A 118 13.13 -0.16 10.14
C SER A 118 13.20 -1.65 10.45
N VAL A 119 13.89 -2.42 9.62
CA VAL A 119 14.01 -3.88 9.71
C VAL A 119 15.49 -4.25 9.86
N SER A 120 15.81 -4.97 10.94
CA SER A 120 17.14 -5.56 11.10
C SER A 120 17.38 -6.58 9.98
N HIS A 121 18.62 -6.68 9.52
CA HIS A 121 18.99 -7.62 8.44
C HIS A 121 18.09 -7.45 7.20
N TRP A 122 17.87 -6.17 6.80
CA TRP A 122 16.94 -5.84 5.71
C TRP A 122 17.33 -6.54 4.40
N GLU A 123 18.61 -6.63 4.06
CA GLU A 123 19.08 -7.24 2.82
C GLU A 123 18.81 -8.75 2.78
N GLU A 124 19.11 -9.46 3.87
CA GLU A 124 18.82 -10.89 3.99
C GLU A 124 17.30 -11.15 3.96
N HIS A 125 16.53 -10.26 4.58
CA HIS A 125 15.08 -10.31 4.51
C HIS A 125 14.57 -10.13 3.08
N MET A 126 15.13 -9.17 2.32
CA MET A 126 14.76 -8.96 0.92
C MET A 126 15.11 -10.17 0.05
N HIS A 127 16.27 -10.79 0.26
CA HIS A 127 16.59 -12.05 -0.44
C HIS A 127 15.54 -13.13 -0.22
N TRP A 128 15.07 -13.26 1.01
CA TRP A 128 14.02 -14.24 1.32
C TRP A 128 12.67 -13.87 0.70
N VAL A 129 12.26 -12.62 0.79
CA VAL A 129 10.97 -12.12 0.26
C VAL A 129 10.92 -12.22 -1.27
N LEU A 130 12.01 -11.83 -1.94
CA LEU A 130 12.08 -11.77 -3.41
C LEU A 130 12.52 -13.10 -4.05
N GLY A 131 13.11 -14.02 -3.28
CA GLY A 131 13.74 -15.24 -3.81
C GLY A 131 15.03 -14.98 -4.56
N THR A 132 15.77 -13.92 -4.20
CA THR A 132 17.03 -13.49 -4.80
C THR A 132 18.24 -13.96 -3.99
N SER A 133 19.44 -13.88 -4.56
CA SER A 133 20.70 -14.31 -3.92
C SER A 133 21.78 -13.24 -3.92
N THR A 134 21.64 -12.19 -4.72
CA THR A 134 22.61 -11.11 -4.87
C THR A 134 21.94 -9.74 -4.76
N ARG A 135 22.74 -8.70 -4.43
CA ARG A 135 22.27 -7.30 -4.42
C ARG A 135 21.79 -6.83 -5.78
N GLU A 136 22.47 -7.26 -6.83
CA GLU A 136 22.14 -6.93 -8.21
C GLU A 136 20.76 -7.47 -8.58
N GLU A 137 20.42 -8.67 -8.11
CA GLU A 137 19.09 -9.25 -8.30
C GLU A 137 18.00 -8.49 -7.52
N ILE A 138 18.29 -8.07 -6.27
CA ILE A 138 17.35 -7.20 -5.51
C ILE A 138 17.10 -5.89 -6.27
N ILE A 139 18.18 -5.25 -6.75
CA ILE A 139 18.09 -4.00 -7.50
C ILE A 139 17.28 -4.20 -8.78
N SER A 140 17.63 -5.22 -9.58
CA SER A 140 16.92 -5.51 -10.83
C SER A 140 15.42 -5.76 -10.60
N PHE A 141 15.07 -6.51 -9.56
CA PHE A 141 13.68 -6.77 -9.20
C PHE A 141 12.94 -5.49 -8.79
N THR A 142 13.56 -4.70 -7.92
CA THR A 142 12.90 -3.51 -7.38
C THR A 142 12.86 -2.35 -8.38
N ASP A 143 13.70 -2.36 -9.43
CA ASP A 143 13.64 -1.42 -10.55
C ASP A 143 12.35 -1.57 -11.38
N GLU A 144 11.74 -2.76 -11.37
CA GLU A 144 10.44 -2.99 -11.99
C GLU A 144 9.28 -2.43 -11.14
N MET A 145 9.54 -2.12 -9.88
CA MET A 145 8.53 -1.62 -8.94
C MET A 145 8.40 -0.09 -9.01
N VAL A 146 7.88 0.40 -10.13
CA VAL A 146 7.60 1.82 -10.42
C VAL A 146 6.12 1.98 -10.78
N LEU A 147 5.49 3.05 -10.27
CA LEU A 147 4.05 3.28 -10.44
C LEU A 147 3.67 4.07 -11.70
N ASP A 148 4.62 4.64 -12.44
CA ASP A 148 4.33 5.67 -13.46
C ASP A 148 3.23 5.25 -14.46
N GLU A 149 3.28 4.02 -14.98
CA GLU A 149 2.25 3.47 -15.88
C GLU A 149 0.92 3.22 -15.15
N ALA A 150 1.00 2.58 -13.98
CA ALA A 150 -0.19 2.23 -13.19
C ALA A 150 -0.98 3.48 -12.79
N LEU A 151 -0.31 4.54 -12.35
CA LEU A 151 -0.96 5.80 -11.94
C LEU A 151 -1.76 6.42 -13.08
N ALA A 152 -1.23 6.43 -14.32
CA ALA A 152 -1.95 6.94 -15.47
C ALA A 152 -3.19 6.11 -15.83
N ASN A 153 -3.27 4.87 -15.36
CA ASN A 153 -4.39 3.97 -15.61
C ASN A 153 -5.46 4.00 -14.52
N ILE A 154 -5.22 4.58 -13.34
CA ILE A 154 -6.22 4.67 -12.26
C ILE A 154 -7.45 5.45 -12.74
N ARG A 155 -8.63 4.87 -12.55
CA ARG A 155 -9.94 5.44 -12.93
C ARG A 155 -10.91 5.61 -11.76
N CYS A 156 -10.50 5.24 -10.55
CA CYS A 156 -11.26 5.41 -9.32
C CYS A 156 -10.64 6.51 -8.44
N PRO A 157 -11.34 7.03 -7.43
CA PRO A 157 -10.78 7.94 -6.44
C PRO A 157 -9.54 7.36 -5.75
N LEU A 158 -8.52 8.21 -5.54
CA LEU A 158 -7.26 7.86 -4.89
C LEU A 158 -7.04 8.74 -3.66
N LEU A 159 -6.90 8.11 -2.50
CA LEU A 159 -6.41 8.74 -1.27
C LEU A 159 -4.96 8.35 -1.02
N ILE A 160 -4.13 9.33 -0.70
CA ILE A 160 -2.74 9.13 -0.29
C ILE A 160 -2.56 9.72 1.10
N LEU A 161 -2.12 8.90 2.06
CA LEU A 161 -1.79 9.31 3.42
C LEU A 161 -0.28 9.25 3.63
N HIS A 162 0.31 10.31 4.20
CA HIS A 162 1.76 10.38 4.43
C HIS A 162 2.09 11.26 5.62
N GLY A 163 3.14 10.93 6.38
CA GLY A 163 3.68 11.79 7.43
C GLY A 163 4.73 12.75 6.88
N GLU A 164 4.73 14.01 7.31
CA GLU A 164 5.71 15.00 6.81
C GLU A 164 7.16 14.66 7.19
N ASN A 165 7.36 13.97 8.32
CA ASN A 165 8.66 13.54 8.84
C ASN A 165 8.94 12.05 8.61
N ASP A 166 8.25 11.42 7.66
CA ASP A 166 8.51 10.02 7.32
C ASP A 166 9.97 9.82 6.91
N ARG A 167 10.73 9.15 7.80
CA ARG A 167 12.16 8.89 7.63
C ARG A 167 12.47 7.65 6.81
N GLN A 168 11.45 6.88 6.43
CA GLN A 168 11.62 5.69 5.61
C GLN A 168 11.30 5.95 4.15
N ILE A 169 10.24 6.73 3.89
CA ILE A 169 9.76 7.05 2.55
C ILE A 169 9.62 8.57 2.44
N PRO A 170 10.45 9.22 1.61
CA PRO A 170 10.37 10.68 1.45
C PRO A 170 8.99 11.13 0.98
N VAL A 171 8.46 12.20 1.57
CA VAL A 171 7.15 12.79 1.20
C VAL A 171 7.06 13.15 -0.29
N ALA A 172 8.20 13.34 -0.96
CA ALA A 172 8.28 13.56 -2.41
C ALA A 172 7.69 12.38 -3.21
N MET A 173 7.78 11.14 -2.69
CA MET A 173 7.18 9.96 -3.32
C MET A 173 5.66 10.07 -3.35
N ALA A 174 5.04 10.45 -2.22
CA ALA A 174 3.59 10.66 -2.14
C ALA A 174 3.12 11.77 -3.09
N LYS A 175 3.87 12.88 -3.17
CA LYS A 175 3.60 13.98 -4.11
C LYS A 175 3.70 13.53 -5.56
N LYS A 176 4.70 12.69 -5.90
CA LYS A 176 4.86 12.13 -7.26
C LYS A 176 3.71 11.19 -7.60
N THR A 177 3.27 10.35 -6.66
CA THR A 177 2.09 9.48 -6.82
C THR A 177 0.83 10.30 -7.10
N ALA A 178 0.58 11.34 -6.30
CA ALA A 178 -0.58 12.21 -6.52
C ALA A 178 -0.57 12.89 -7.89
N ALA A 179 0.58 13.41 -8.31
CA ALA A 179 0.74 14.07 -9.60
C ALA A 179 0.60 13.12 -10.80
N GLY A 180 0.93 11.83 -10.63
CA GLY A 180 0.88 10.82 -11.69
C GLY A 180 -0.52 10.27 -11.97
N ALA A 181 -1.45 10.33 -11.02
CA ALA A 181 -2.81 9.78 -11.14
C ALA A 181 -3.75 10.70 -11.93
N VAL A 182 -3.31 11.13 -13.12
CA VAL A 182 -3.94 12.19 -13.95
C VAL A 182 -5.33 11.83 -14.46
N ASN A 183 -5.73 10.58 -14.44
CA ASN A 183 -7.02 10.10 -14.93
C ASN A 183 -7.94 9.63 -13.79
N SER A 184 -7.50 9.72 -12.54
CA SER A 184 -8.36 9.50 -11.39
C SER A 184 -9.40 10.63 -11.28
N PRO A 185 -10.68 10.33 -11.00
CA PRO A 185 -11.71 11.34 -10.87
C PRO A 185 -11.51 12.26 -9.66
N ALA A 186 -10.81 11.78 -8.63
CA ALA A 186 -10.46 12.55 -7.45
C ALA A 186 -9.15 12.03 -6.85
N VAL A 187 -8.19 12.92 -6.64
CA VAL A 187 -6.92 12.60 -5.96
C VAL A 187 -6.82 13.46 -4.71
N GLU A 188 -6.73 12.81 -3.57
CA GLU A 188 -6.54 13.46 -2.29
C GLU A 188 -5.19 13.07 -1.70
N LEU A 189 -4.36 14.06 -1.36
CA LEU A 189 -3.09 13.89 -0.69
C LEU A 189 -3.18 14.52 0.71
N LYS A 190 -3.33 13.69 1.74
CA LYS A 190 -3.27 14.09 3.14
C LYS A 190 -1.85 13.88 3.65
N ILE A 191 -1.18 14.98 3.99
CA ILE A 191 0.10 14.96 4.71
C ILE A 191 -0.19 15.35 6.16
N PHE A 192 0.11 14.45 7.10
CA PHE A 192 0.00 14.72 8.53
C PHE A 192 1.20 15.54 8.99
N THR A 193 0.93 16.64 9.69
CA THR A 193 1.92 17.62 10.16
C THR A 193 2.20 17.49 11.65
N GLU A 194 3.29 18.13 12.14
CA GLU A 194 3.61 18.15 13.57
C GLU A 194 2.48 18.70 14.44
N GLU A 195 1.69 19.63 13.91
CA GLU A 195 0.56 20.21 14.65
C GLU A 195 -0.58 19.22 14.85
N GLU A 196 -0.78 18.30 13.91
CA GLU A 196 -1.84 17.26 13.95
C GLU A 196 -1.37 15.99 14.66
N GLY A 197 -0.08 15.68 14.61
CA GLY A 197 0.51 14.39 14.94
C GLY A 197 0.42 13.41 13.77
N GLY A 198 0.97 12.21 13.95
CA GLY A 198 1.00 11.20 12.88
C GLY A 198 2.05 11.49 11.81
N VAL A 199 3.17 12.09 12.18
CA VAL A 199 4.20 12.57 11.24
C VAL A 199 5.18 11.50 10.78
N GLU A 200 5.28 10.40 11.51
CA GLU A 200 6.21 9.32 11.22
C GLU A 200 5.66 8.37 10.13
N HIS A 201 6.48 7.41 9.72
CA HIS A 201 6.11 6.43 8.69
C HIS A 201 4.79 5.73 9.01
N CYS A 202 3.82 5.81 8.10
CA CYS A 202 2.48 5.25 8.26
C CYS A 202 1.82 5.65 9.60
N GLN A 203 2.12 6.85 10.08
CA GLN A 203 1.57 7.44 11.32
C GLN A 203 1.69 6.50 12.53
N VAL A 204 2.82 5.75 12.64
CA VAL A 204 3.04 4.82 13.76
C VAL A 204 3.06 5.50 15.12
N ASP A 205 3.35 6.79 15.16
CA ASP A 205 3.27 7.67 16.32
C ASP A 205 1.83 8.04 16.72
N HIS A 206 0.87 7.98 15.79
CA HIS A 206 -0.55 8.26 16.04
C HIS A 206 -1.45 7.61 14.99
N SER A 207 -1.43 6.29 14.88
CA SER A 207 -2.07 5.54 13.79
C SER A 207 -3.60 5.68 13.73
N SER A 208 -4.29 5.98 14.85
CA SER A 208 -5.73 6.18 14.85
C SER A 208 -6.17 7.33 13.95
N LEU A 209 -5.39 8.43 13.87
CA LEU A 209 -5.70 9.55 12.98
C LEU A 209 -5.80 9.10 11.51
N ALA A 210 -4.82 8.34 11.04
CA ALA A 210 -4.81 7.85 9.66
C ALA A 210 -5.93 6.84 9.41
N ILE A 211 -6.17 5.93 10.38
CA ILE A 211 -7.17 4.87 10.26
C ILE A 211 -8.58 5.47 10.22
N GLU A 212 -8.89 6.42 11.10
CA GLU A 212 -10.18 7.11 11.10
C GLU A 212 -10.38 7.91 9.81
N TYR A 213 -9.35 8.66 9.40
CA TYR A 213 -9.39 9.48 8.19
C TYR A 213 -9.68 8.62 6.93
N MET A 214 -8.93 7.53 6.74
CA MET A 214 -9.15 6.68 5.57
C MET A 214 -10.50 5.96 5.62
N ALA A 215 -10.97 5.58 6.82
CA ALA A 215 -12.24 4.89 6.96
C ALA A 215 -13.43 5.83 6.67
N ASP A 216 -13.36 7.10 7.10
CA ASP A 216 -14.33 8.13 6.75
C ASP A 216 -14.33 8.39 5.24
N TRP A 217 -13.16 8.60 4.67
CA TRP A 217 -13.01 8.84 3.23
C TRP A 217 -13.57 7.71 2.36
N VAL A 218 -13.28 6.43 2.71
CA VAL A 218 -13.84 5.28 1.98
C VAL A 218 -15.35 5.20 2.14
N ALA A 219 -15.88 5.49 3.33
CA ALA A 219 -17.31 5.53 3.56
C ALA A 219 -18.01 6.58 2.70
N ASP A 220 -17.42 7.77 2.58
CA ASP A 220 -17.94 8.86 1.74
C ASP A 220 -17.94 8.43 0.27
N VAL A 221 -16.83 7.89 -0.25
CA VAL A 221 -16.76 7.38 -1.64
C VAL A 221 -17.79 6.29 -1.92
N PHE A 222 -18.09 5.42 -0.96
CA PHE A 222 -19.07 4.36 -1.16
C PHE A 222 -20.53 4.82 -1.00
N ASN A 223 -20.78 6.01 -0.46
CA ASN A 223 -22.12 6.58 -0.30
C ASN A 223 -22.52 7.54 -1.43
N ASP A 224 -21.55 8.00 -2.22
CA ASP A 224 -21.76 8.80 -3.43
C ASP A 224 -22.17 7.93 -4.62
#